data_ff50b75a5b9df385649418cfd0dc349a
#
_entry.id   ff50b75a5b9df385649418cfd0dc349a
#
_cell.length_a   1.000
_cell.length_b   1.000
_cell.length_c   1.000
_cell.angle_alpha   90.00
_cell.angle_beta   90.00
_cell.angle_gamma   90.00
#
_symmetry.space_group_name_H-M   'P 1'
#
loop_
_entity.id
_entity.type
_entity.pdbx_description
1 polymer ?
#
loop_
_entity_poly.entity_id
_entity_poly.type
_entity_poly.pdbx_seq_one_letter_code
_entity_poly.pdbx_strand_id
1 'polypeptide(L)'
;MVSSFVLDYMHLVCLGHVKKVISLWIKGPLRCRLSAVTISIISNHLKSVRDHLPRNFSRKPRSLMEYSQWKATEFRQFLLYTGPVVLQGRLSAQMYNNFMLLSIAMTILLSPVLCCKYCGYAGKLLKCYVTNFAKLYGTEHLVYNTHCLIHLADDARKYGALDNISCFPFENYLGTLKRLVRRPQNPLQQVVRRLAEKPILGEDGRQSKAQIPHSCGPTLPDFPAHMQFRQYRHEGTVISCCVGDNCFDVEGRVAVIRNIIQLLSGAMYTVCQFYEQQDCFCRYPIDSSCLGIRTMTQLSDHLYGVPVTSLTKKLVVLPLRNGHVVFPQLHDH
;
A
#
# COMPACT_ATOMS: atom_id res chain seq x y z
N MET A 1 20.12 25.30 9.30
CA MET A 1 19.91 25.01 7.85
C MET A 1 19.79 23.51 7.59
N VAL A 2 20.74 22.69 8.03
CA VAL A 2 20.71 21.21 7.81
C VAL A 2 19.43 20.54 8.33
N SER A 3 18.91 20.95 9.49
CA SER A 3 17.66 20.42 10.08
C SER A 3 16.37 20.81 9.33
N SER A 4 16.46 21.61 8.28
CA SER A 4 15.30 22.01 7.46
C SER A 4 15.19 21.21 6.16
N PHE A 5 16.18 20.37 5.85
CA PHE A 5 16.14 19.47 4.70
C PHE A 5 15.60 18.10 5.16
N VAL A 6 14.41 17.76 4.70
CA VAL A 6 13.74 16.50 5.01
C VAL A 6 14.30 15.34 4.20
N LEU A 7 14.22 14.15 4.76
CA LEU A 7 14.58 12.92 4.07
C LEU A 7 13.35 12.41 3.29
N ASP A 8 13.42 12.45 1.97
CA ASP A 8 12.36 11.88 1.14
C ASP A 8 12.39 10.36 1.15
N TYR A 9 11.38 9.73 1.71
CA TYR A 9 11.32 8.28 1.82
C TYR A 9 11.17 7.57 0.48
N MET A 10 10.64 8.22 -0.56
CA MET A 10 10.55 7.63 -1.89
C MET A 10 11.95 7.30 -2.43
N HIS A 11 12.87 8.26 -2.36
CA HIS A 11 14.24 8.05 -2.82
C HIS A 11 15.06 7.26 -1.78
N LEU A 12 14.99 7.65 -0.50
CA LEU A 12 15.81 7.04 0.55
C LEU A 12 15.44 5.58 0.80
N VAL A 13 14.15 5.32 1.06
CA VAL A 13 13.68 3.99 1.47
C VAL A 13 13.38 3.14 0.24
N CYS A 14 12.48 3.59 -0.65
CA CYS A 14 11.98 2.74 -1.73
C CYS A 14 13.07 2.48 -2.79
N LEU A 15 13.55 3.53 -3.45
CA LEU A 15 14.53 3.42 -4.54
C LEU A 15 15.96 3.16 -4.03
N GLY A 16 16.29 3.67 -2.85
CA GLY A 16 17.61 3.49 -2.24
C GLY A 16 17.72 2.17 -1.49
N HIS A 17 17.11 2.11 -0.31
CA HIS A 17 17.37 1.03 0.64
C HIS A 17 16.68 -0.29 0.30
N VAL A 18 15.36 -0.31 0.03
CA VAL A 18 14.63 -1.55 -0.30
C VAL A 18 15.16 -2.19 -1.57
N LYS A 19 15.44 -1.38 -2.60
CA LYS A 19 16.10 -1.86 -3.82
C LYS A 19 17.45 -2.51 -3.53
N LYS A 20 18.26 -1.91 -2.63
CA LYS A 20 19.55 -2.47 -2.20
C LYS A 20 19.36 -3.80 -1.48
N VAL A 21 18.42 -3.91 -0.55
CA VAL A 21 18.13 -5.16 0.17
C VAL A 21 17.78 -6.29 -0.80
N ILE A 22 16.88 -6.04 -1.75
CA ILE A 22 16.54 -7.02 -2.80
C ILE A 22 17.76 -7.38 -3.65
N SER A 23 18.59 -6.38 -4.00
CA SER A 23 19.85 -6.64 -4.73
C SER A 23 20.79 -7.56 -3.96
N LEU A 24 20.91 -7.40 -2.63
CA LEU A 24 21.71 -8.26 -1.78
C LEU A 24 21.16 -9.69 -1.72
N TRP A 25 19.85 -9.88 -1.72
CA TRP A 25 19.23 -11.20 -1.80
C TRP A 25 19.49 -11.91 -3.13
N ILE A 26 19.63 -11.16 -4.23
CA ILE A 26 19.80 -11.74 -5.57
C ILE A 26 21.28 -11.89 -5.95
N LYS A 27 22.10 -10.88 -5.67
CA LYS A 27 23.48 -10.75 -6.16
C LYS A 27 24.52 -10.57 -5.04
N GLY A 28 24.08 -10.50 -3.80
CA GLY A 28 24.97 -10.23 -2.66
C GLY A 28 25.87 -11.40 -2.29
N PRO A 29 26.66 -11.26 -1.20
CA PRO A 29 27.49 -12.31 -0.64
C PRO A 29 26.67 -13.55 -0.25
N LEU A 30 27.31 -14.73 -0.24
CA LEU A 30 26.63 -16.01 0.05
C LEU A 30 25.88 -16.01 1.39
N ARG A 31 26.35 -15.27 2.39
CA ARG A 31 25.71 -15.16 3.71
C ARG A 31 24.28 -14.59 3.68
N CYS A 32 23.94 -13.79 2.64
CA CYS A 32 22.62 -13.16 2.52
C CYS A 32 21.93 -13.41 1.18
N ARG A 33 22.63 -14.05 0.24
CA ARG A 33 22.08 -14.36 -1.09
C ARG A 33 21.13 -15.55 -1.00
N LEU A 34 19.96 -15.39 -1.63
CA LEU A 34 18.96 -16.45 -1.74
C LEU A 34 19.29 -17.40 -2.88
N SER A 35 18.87 -18.65 -2.76
CA SER A 35 18.97 -19.62 -3.86
C SER A 35 18.06 -19.22 -5.03
N ALA A 36 18.39 -19.62 -6.24
CA ALA A 36 17.57 -19.40 -7.42
C ALA A 36 16.14 -19.96 -7.24
N VAL A 37 16.03 -21.12 -6.56
CA VAL A 37 14.73 -21.74 -6.23
C VAL A 37 13.92 -20.84 -5.32
N THR A 38 14.51 -20.31 -4.25
CA THR A 38 13.81 -19.40 -3.33
C THR A 38 13.35 -18.12 -4.04
N ILE A 39 14.19 -17.53 -4.88
CA ILE A 39 13.85 -16.35 -5.68
C ILE A 39 12.68 -16.66 -6.63
N SER A 40 12.68 -17.82 -7.27
CA SER A 40 11.59 -18.26 -8.15
C SER A 40 10.28 -18.42 -7.37
N ILE A 41 10.31 -19.05 -6.19
CA ILE A 41 9.13 -19.23 -5.34
C ILE A 41 8.54 -17.88 -4.93
N ILE A 42 9.37 -16.94 -4.45
CA ILE A 42 8.92 -15.60 -4.06
C ILE A 42 8.34 -14.86 -5.29
N SER A 43 8.99 -14.96 -6.45
CA SER A 43 8.55 -14.31 -7.70
C SER A 43 7.20 -14.84 -8.17
N ASN A 44 6.97 -16.14 -8.09
CA ASN A 44 5.69 -16.75 -8.43
C ASN A 44 4.59 -16.33 -7.44
N HIS A 45 4.91 -16.26 -6.15
CA HIS A 45 3.97 -15.77 -5.13
C HIS A 45 3.62 -14.29 -5.35
N LEU A 46 4.61 -13.43 -5.70
CA LEU A 46 4.33 -12.03 -6.09
C LEU A 46 3.38 -11.94 -7.29
N LYS A 47 3.54 -12.80 -8.29
CA LYS A 47 2.66 -12.84 -9.45
C LYS A 47 1.25 -13.32 -9.10
N SER A 48 1.10 -14.31 -8.20
CA SER A 48 -0.21 -14.85 -7.81
C SER A 48 -1.08 -13.86 -7.03
N VAL A 49 -0.48 -12.92 -6.30
CA VAL A 49 -1.22 -11.92 -5.53
C VAL A 49 -1.60 -10.66 -6.34
N ARG A 50 -1.24 -10.58 -7.63
CA ARG A 50 -1.45 -9.39 -8.48
C ARG A 50 -2.90 -8.93 -8.52
N ASP A 51 -3.83 -9.85 -8.67
CA ASP A 51 -5.25 -9.55 -8.86
C ASP A 51 -5.96 -9.20 -7.55
N HIS A 52 -5.32 -9.47 -6.41
CA HIS A 52 -5.81 -9.10 -5.08
C HIS A 52 -5.47 -7.67 -4.66
N LEU A 53 -4.61 -6.99 -5.42
CA LEU A 53 -4.22 -5.62 -5.11
C LEU A 53 -5.20 -4.60 -5.70
N PRO A 54 -5.47 -3.51 -4.97
CA PRO A 54 -6.35 -2.45 -5.43
C PRO A 54 -5.99 -1.90 -6.82
N ARG A 55 -7.01 -1.52 -7.60
CA ARG A 55 -6.82 -0.99 -8.97
C ARG A 55 -6.17 0.40 -8.98
N ASN A 56 -6.31 1.14 -7.90
CA ASN A 56 -5.65 2.44 -7.73
C ASN A 56 -4.14 2.32 -7.51
N PHE A 57 -3.61 1.12 -7.23
CA PHE A 57 -2.17 0.92 -7.25
C PHE A 57 -1.67 0.99 -8.71
N SER A 58 -0.89 2.02 -9.00
CA SER A 58 -0.43 2.34 -10.36
C SER A 58 0.32 1.20 -11.06
N ARG A 59 0.87 0.26 -10.29
CA ARG A 59 1.60 -0.90 -10.79
C ARG A 59 1.28 -2.14 -9.99
N LYS A 60 1.21 -3.27 -10.69
CA LYS A 60 1.04 -4.60 -10.09
C LYS A 60 2.39 -5.26 -9.81
N PRO A 61 2.51 -6.17 -8.81
CA PRO A 61 3.75 -6.86 -8.49
C PRO A 61 4.35 -7.58 -9.69
N ARG A 62 5.66 -7.51 -9.79
CA ARG A 62 6.45 -8.23 -10.77
C ARG A 62 7.43 -9.19 -10.09
N SER A 63 8.08 -10.04 -10.88
CA SER A 63 9.13 -10.94 -10.42
C SER A 63 10.25 -10.17 -9.72
N LEU A 64 10.84 -10.75 -8.64
CA LEU A 64 12.05 -10.21 -8.02
C LEU A 64 13.21 -10.08 -9.01
N MET A 65 13.28 -10.93 -10.04
CA MET A 65 14.33 -10.85 -11.06
C MET A 65 14.28 -9.55 -11.86
N GLU A 66 13.12 -8.88 -11.89
CA GLU A 66 12.88 -7.61 -12.57
C GLU A 66 13.10 -6.39 -11.65
N TYR A 67 13.61 -6.57 -10.43
CA TYR A 67 13.70 -5.50 -9.42
C TYR A 67 14.46 -4.26 -9.91
N SER A 68 15.41 -4.40 -10.83
CA SER A 68 16.17 -3.29 -11.40
C SER A 68 15.29 -2.31 -12.19
N GLN A 69 14.17 -2.79 -12.72
CA GLN A 69 13.17 -2.03 -13.50
C GLN A 69 11.99 -1.57 -12.65
N TRP A 70 11.89 -1.99 -11.38
CA TRP A 70 10.80 -1.58 -10.50
C TRP A 70 10.83 -0.08 -10.26
N LYS A 71 9.66 0.51 -10.17
CA LYS A 71 9.48 1.91 -9.80
C LYS A 71 9.30 2.06 -8.29
N ALA A 72 9.43 3.28 -7.78
CA ALA A 72 9.29 3.57 -6.36
C ALA A 72 7.98 3.03 -5.76
N THR A 73 6.87 3.11 -6.50
CA THR A 73 5.56 2.57 -6.09
C THR A 73 5.57 1.04 -5.92
N GLU A 74 6.36 0.30 -6.71
CA GLU A 74 6.48 -1.16 -6.58
C GLU A 74 7.31 -1.54 -5.34
N PHE A 75 8.39 -0.80 -5.04
CA PHE A 75 9.16 -0.98 -3.81
C PHE A 75 8.34 -0.62 -2.57
N ARG A 76 7.54 0.47 -2.63
CA ARG A 76 6.60 0.84 -1.55
C ARG A 76 5.58 -0.27 -1.30
N GLN A 77 4.93 -0.75 -2.35
CA GLN A 77 3.96 -1.82 -2.29
C GLN A 77 4.58 -3.13 -1.74
N PHE A 78 5.79 -3.47 -2.18
CA PHE A 78 6.52 -4.62 -1.66
C PHE A 78 6.82 -4.47 -0.17
N LEU A 79 7.33 -3.32 0.25
CA LEU A 79 7.68 -3.07 1.64
C LEU A 79 6.47 -3.15 2.58
N LEU A 80 5.33 -2.58 2.18
CA LEU A 80 4.17 -2.37 3.07
C LEU A 80 3.16 -3.51 3.04
N TYR A 81 3.02 -4.22 1.92
CA TYR A 81 1.94 -5.18 1.73
C TYR A 81 2.41 -6.56 1.30
N THR A 82 3.03 -6.66 0.12
CA THR A 82 3.33 -7.99 -0.44
C THR A 82 4.55 -8.65 0.18
N GLY A 83 5.58 -7.89 0.54
CA GLY A 83 6.81 -8.40 1.16
C GLY A 83 6.58 -9.16 2.46
N PRO A 84 5.85 -8.60 3.44
CA PRO A 84 5.50 -9.32 4.66
C PRO A 84 4.92 -10.71 4.42
N VAL A 85 4.10 -10.87 3.38
CA VAL A 85 3.43 -12.12 3.02
C VAL A 85 4.34 -13.08 2.26
N VAL A 86 4.95 -12.60 1.17
CA VAL A 86 5.69 -13.49 0.25
C VAL A 86 7.04 -13.93 0.80
N LEU A 87 7.61 -13.18 1.74
CA LEU A 87 8.90 -13.49 2.38
C LEU A 87 8.77 -14.43 3.58
N GLN A 88 7.57 -14.55 4.15
CA GLN A 88 7.32 -15.39 5.32
C GLN A 88 7.68 -16.85 5.03
N GLY A 89 8.56 -17.44 5.85
CA GLY A 89 9.05 -18.80 5.67
C GLY A 89 9.95 -19.01 4.44
N ARG A 90 10.39 -17.94 3.77
CA ARG A 90 11.31 -17.97 2.61
C ARG A 90 12.67 -17.36 2.94
N LEU A 91 12.69 -16.38 3.82
CA LEU A 91 13.90 -15.88 4.44
C LEU A 91 14.23 -16.65 5.72
N SER A 92 15.49 -16.59 6.17
CA SER A 92 15.82 -17.00 7.53
C SER A 92 15.02 -16.17 8.54
N ALA A 93 14.73 -16.73 9.71
CA ALA A 93 13.96 -16.00 10.73
C ALA A 93 14.60 -14.64 11.08
N GLN A 94 15.91 -14.56 11.13
CA GLN A 94 16.63 -13.32 11.42
C GLN A 94 16.46 -12.28 10.30
N MET A 95 16.57 -12.68 9.03
CA MET A 95 16.39 -11.78 7.89
C MET A 95 14.92 -11.32 7.78
N TYR A 96 13.97 -12.23 7.98
CA TYR A 96 12.55 -11.91 7.95
C TYR A 96 12.16 -10.94 9.10
N ASN A 97 12.59 -11.23 10.31
CA ASN A 97 12.35 -10.36 11.46
C ASN A 97 12.96 -8.97 11.26
N ASN A 98 14.17 -8.90 10.70
CA ASN A 98 14.78 -7.62 10.36
C ASN A 98 13.97 -6.88 9.28
N PHE A 99 13.50 -7.55 8.24
CA PHE A 99 12.62 -6.94 7.24
C PHE A 99 11.32 -6.40 7.87
N MET A 100 10.73 -7.15 8.81
CA MET A 100 9.52 -6.73 9.52
C MET A 100 9.75 -5.49 10.39
N LEU A 101 10.94 -5.29 10.98
CA LEU A 101 11.27 -4.04 11.67
C LEU A 101 11.10 -2.82 10.77
N LEU A 102 11.63 -2.90 9.54
CA LEU A 102 11.52 -1.81 8.56
C LEU A 102 10.07 -1.64 8.07
N SER A 103 9.41 -2.74 7.69
CA SER A 103 8.03 -2.71 7.19
C SER A 103 7.07 -2.09 8.21
N ILE A 104 7.13 -2.52 9.47
CA ILE A 104 6.29 -2.00 10.55
C ILE A 104 6.63 -0.55 10.89
N ALA A 105 7.90 -0.19 10.96
CA ALA A 105 8.31 1.19 11.20
C ALA A 105 7.76 2.12 10.10
N MET A 106 7.87 1.73 8.83
CA MET A 106 7.33 2.52 7.73
C MET A 106 5.81 2.57 7.73
N THR A 107 5.12 1.48 8.06
CA THR A 107 3.66 1.47 8.24
C THR A 107 3.22 2.49 9.29
N ILE A 108 3.93 2.58 10.41
CA ILE A 108 3.65 3.57 11.47
C ILE A 108 3.89 4.99 10.96
N LEU A 109 5.05 5.25 10.34
CA LEU A 109 5.44 6.61 9.94
C LEU A 109 4.66 7.15 8.74
N LEU A 110 4.04 6.27 7.93
CA LEU A 110 3.22 6.65 6.78
C LEU A 110 1.73 6.84 7.14
N SER A 111 1.27 6.33 8.27
CA SER A 111 -0.10 6.51 8.74
C SER A 111 -0.19 7.73 9.66
N PRO A 112 -1.00 8.76 9.35
CA PRO A 112 -1.15 9.92 10.24
C PRO A 112 -1.55 9.53 11.66
N VAL A 113 -2.50 8.60 11.81
CA VAL A 113 -3.02 8.13 13.11
C VAL A 113 -1.95 7.35 13.88
N LEU A 114 -1.27 6.40 13.22
CA LEU A 114 -0.25 5.58 13.88
C LEU A 114 1.02 6.39 14.18
N CYS A 115 1.36 7.35 13.32
CA CYS A 115 2.50 8.25 13.51
C CYS A 115 2.31 9.07 14.79
N CYS A 116 1.16 9.68 15.02
CA CYS A 116 0.87 10.39 16.26
C CYS A 116 1.07 9.49 17.50
N LYS A 117 0.66 8.22 17.43
CA LYS A 117 0.66 7.31 18.58
C LYS A 117 2.00 6.61 18.80
N TYR A 118 2.69 6.21 17.72
CA TYR A 118 3.82 5.28 17.80
C TYR A 118 5.12 5.81 17.15
N CYS A 119 5.24 7.10 16.80
CA CYS A 119 6.43 7.66 16.14
C CYS A 119 7.73 7.36 16.88
N GLY A 120 7.74 7.52 18.22
CA GLY A 120 8.92 7.21 19.04
C GLY A 120 9.29 5.73 19.01
N TYR A 121 8.30 4.84 18.95
CA TYR A 121 8.53 3.39 18.79
C TYR A 121 9.10 3.07 17.42
N ALA A 122 8.57 3.64 16.34
CA ALA A 122 9.11 3.48 14.99
C ALA A 122 10.59 3.88 14.92
N GLY A 123 10.99 4.97 15.59
CA GLY A 123 12.40 5.37 15.70
C GLY A 123 13.27 4.31 16.37
N LYS A 124 12.77 3.63 17.41
CA LYS A 124 13.49 2.51 18.05
C LYS A 124 13.60 1.31 17.09
N LEU A 125 12.54 1.00 16.35
CA LEU A 125 12.55 -0.07 15.33
C LEU A 125 13.60 0.19 14.24
N LEU A 126 13.68 1.43 13.73
CA LEU A 126 14.65 1.79 12.71
C LEU A 126 16.10 1.69 13.20
N LYS A 127 16.37 2.11 14.44
CA LYS A 127 17.70 1.92 15.06
C LYS A 127 18.06 0.43 15.19
N CYS A 128 17.12 -0.38 15.69
CA CYS A 128 17.30 -1.83 15.78
C CYS A 128 17.50 -2.46 14.39
N TYR A 129 16.71 -2.03 13.40
CA TYR A 129 16.84 -2.46 12.02
C TYR A 129 18.25 -2.24 11.46
N VAL A 130 18.78 -1.01 11.58
CA VAL A 130 20.10 -0.65 11.04
C VAL A 130 21.21 -1.42 11.75
N THR A 131 21.10 -1.61 13.08
CA THR A 131 22.06 -2.41 13.85
C THR A 131 22.06 -3.88 13.40
N ASN A 132 20.89 -4.47 13.23
CA ASN A 132 20.75 -5.85 12.77
C ASN A 132 21.14 -6.00 11.30
N PHE A 133 20.86 -5.00 10.47
CA PHE A 133 21.26 -4.97 9.06
C PHE A 133 22.78 -5.09 8.92
N ALA A 134 23.56 -4.36 9.72
CA ALA A 134 25.02 -4.46 9.73
C ALA A 134 25.52 -5.88 10.03
N LYS A 135 24.88 -6.56 11.00
CA LYS A 135 25.24 -7.93 11.39
C LYS A 135 24.89 -8.96 10.29
N LEU A 136 23.70 -8.80 9.67
CA LEU A 136 23.18 -9.76 8.69
C LEU A 136 23.82 -9.59 7.31
N TYR A 137 24.00 -8.35 6.88
CA TYR A 137 24.43 -8.04 5.51
C TYR A 137 25.87 -7.56 5.42
N GLY A 138 26.43 -7.03 6.52
CA GLY A 138 27.80 -6.52 6.63
C GLY A 138 27.85 -5.01 6.78
N THR A 139 28.85 -4.55 7.52
CA THR A 139 29.06 -3.12 7.80
C THR A 139 29.38 -2.32 6.54
N GLU A 140 29.97 -2.94 5.54
CA GLU A 140 30.27 -2.34 4.23
C GLU A 140 29.00 -1.94 3.45
N HIS A 141 27.85 -2.44 3.88
CA HIS A 141 26.54 -2.07 3.30
C HIS A 141 25.80 -0.97 4.06
N LEU A 142 26.38 -0.44 5.16
CA LEU A 142 25.86 0.72 5.88
C LEU A 142 26.20 2.03 5.12
N VAL A 143 25.62 2.17 3.93
CA VAL A 143 25.74 3.37 3.13
C VAL A 143 24.78 4.47 3.64
N TYR A 144 24.92 5.70 3.10
CA TYR A 144 24.11 6.86 3.44
C TYR A 144 22.62 6.53 3.58
N ASN A 145 22.00 5.90 2.56
CA ASN A 145 20.58 5.57 2.59
C ASN A 145 20.20 4.60 3.73
N THR A 146 21.09 3.70 4.11
CA THR A 146 20.85 2.79 5.25
C THR A 146 20.98 3.51 6.58
N HIS A 147 22.00 4.35 6.73
CA HIS A 147 22.23 5.13 7.94
C HIS A 147 21.08 6.12 8.18
N CYS A 148 20.65 6.85 7.16
CA CYS A 148 19.64 7.89 7.30
C CYS A 148 18.24 7.37 7.69
N LEU A 149 17.99 6.07 7.62
CA LEU A 149 16.73 5.50 8.10
C LEU A 149 16.45 5.84 9.56
N ILE A 150 17.48 5.96 10.41
CA ILE A 150 17.33 6.25 11.83
C ILE A 150 16.75 7.65 12.11
N HIS A 151 16.81 8.55 11.14
CA HIS A 151 16.35 9.94 11.26
C HIS A 151 14.91 10.17 10.76
N LEU A 152 14.32 9.20 10.05
CA LEU A 152 12.96 9.33 9.50
C LEU A 152 11.90 9.61 10.56
N ALA A 153 12.06 9.05 11.76
CA ALA A 153 11.14 9.30 12.87
C ALA A 153 11.23 10.74 13.40
N ASP A 154 12.38 11.38 13.28
CA ASP A 154 12.56 12.78 13.69
C ASP A 154 11.87 13.71 12.67
N ASP A 155 12.00 13.43 11.38
CA ASP A 155 11.27 14.14 10.33
C ASP A 155 9.76 13.97 10.48
N ALA A 156 9.29 12.73 10.71
CA ALA A 156 7.88 12.46 10.93
C ALA A 156 7.32 13.16 12.18
N ARG A 157 8.11 13.30 13.25
CA ARG A 157 7.73 14.06 14.46
C ARG A 157 7.57 15.56 14.17
N LYS A 158 8.40 16.09 13.26
CA LYS A 158 8.40 17.51 12.94
C LYS A 158 7.34 17.88 11.90
N TYR A 159 7.09 17.02 10.90
CA TYR A 159 6.29 17.35 9.73
C TYR A 159 5.02 16.48 9.59
N GLY A 160 4.76 15.56 10.52
CA GLY A 160 3.67 14.60 10.43
C GLY A 160 4.06 13.37 9.62
N ALA A 161 3.06 12.61 9.16
CA ALA A 161 3.30 11.41 8.36
C ALA A 161 4.23 11.66 7.17
N LEU A 162 5.12 10.70 6.86
CA LEU A 162 6.14 10.88 5.82
C LEU A 162 5.56 11.13 4.42
N ASP A 163 4.30 10.78 4.16
CA ASP A 163 3.65 11.14 2.89
C ASP A 163 3.48 12.65 2.72
N ASN A 164 3.40 13.43 3.82
CA ASN A 164 3.31 14.90 3.77
C ASN A 164 4.56 15.57 3.15
N ILE A 165 5.70 14.91 3.24
CA ILE A 165 7.01 15.41 2.79
C ILE A 165 7.61 14.55 1.68
N SER A 166 6.79 13.74 1.03
CA SER A 166 7.20 12.78 0.01
C SER A 166 7.31 13.41 -1.38
N CYS A 167 8.28 12.96 -2.16
CA CYS A 167 8.43 13.32 -3.57
C CYS A 167 7.46 12.61 -4.52
N PHE A 168 6.65 11.65 -4.09
CA PHE A 168 5.70 10.96 -4.98
C PHE A 168 4.77 11.92 -5.75
N PRO A 169 4.12 12.93 -5.13
CA PRO A 169 3.29 13.90 -5.87
C PRO A 169 4.09 14.71 -6.89
N PHE A 170 5.31 15.13 -6.54
CA PHE A 170 6.18 15.90 -7.43
C PHE A 170 6.62 15.09 -8.65
N GLU A 171 7.04 13.84 -8.46
CA GLU A 171 7.40 12.93 -9.55
C GLU A 171 6.22 12.66 -10.49
N ASN A 172 5.00 12.46 -9.95
CA ASN A 172 3.80 12.32 -10.73
C ASN A 172 3.53 13.58 -11.56
N TYR A 173 3.70 14.76 -10.96
CA TYR A 173 3.51 16.05 -11.65
C TYR A 173 4.57 16.28 -12.72
N LEU A 174 5.84 15.99 -12.44
CA LEU A 174 6.91 16.03 -13.43
C LEU A 174 6.64 15.10 -14.62
N GLY A 175 6.11 13.90 -14.35
CA GLY A 175 5.63 13.00 -15.39
C GLY A 175 4.51 13.59 -16.26
N THR A 176 3.64 14.40 -15.67
CA THR A 176 2.61 15.15 -16.40
C THR A 176 3.21 16.27 -17.24
N LEU A 177 4.12 17.06 -16.68
CA LEU A 177 4.83 18.11 -17.42
C LEU A 177 5.62 17.53 -18.60
N LYS A 178 6.34 16.42 -18.38
CA LYS A 178 7.10 15.74 -19.45
C LYS A 178 6.21 15.34 -20.63
N ARG A 179 4.97 14.92 -20.40
CA ARG A 179 3.99 14.59 -21.46
C ARG A 179 3.52 15.81 -22.26
N LEU A 180 3.67 17.02 -21.73
CA LEU A 180 3.36 18.24 -22.44
C LEU A 180 4.45 18.59 -23.49
N VAL A 181 5.66 18.07 -23.35
CA VAL A 181 6.75 18.26 -24.30
C VAL A 181 6.63 17.20 -25.41
N ARG A 182 6.26 17.62 -26.60
CA ARG A 182 6.10 16.74 -27.79
C ARG A 182 7.31 16.76 -28.72
N ARG A 183 8.11 17.83 -28.68
CA ARG A 183 9.30 18.02 -29.55
C ARG A 183 10.48 18.46 -28.69
N PRO A 184 11.74 18.12 -29.09
CA PRO A 184 12.94 18.52 -28.32
C PRO A 184 13.16 20.04 -28.26
N GLN A 185 12.69 20.77 -29.31
CA GLN A 185 12.91 22.21 -29.39
C GLN A 185 11.98 22.97 -28.44
N ASN A 186 12.54 23.97 -27.77
CA ASN A 186 11.82 24.89 -26.87
C ASN A 186 10.89 24.19 -25.85
N PRO A 187 11.38 23.24 -25.03
CA PRO A 187 10.52 22.44 -24.15
C PRO A 187 9.77 23.30 -23.13
N LEU A 188 10.40 24.34 -22.59
CA LEU A 188 9.78 25.24 -21.61
C LEU A 188 8.59 26.01 -22.22
N GLN A 189 8.74 26.55 -23.42
CA GLN A 189 7.65 27.24 -24.12
C GLN A 189 6.48 26.34 -24.42
N GLN A 190 6.74 25.07 -24.79
CA GLN A 190 5.67 24.07 -24.98
C GLN A 190 4.91 23.80 -23.67
N VAL A 191 5.61 23.67 -22.54
CA VAL A 191 4.99 23.48 -21.23
C VAL A 191 4.12 24.68 -20.87
N VAL A 192 4.66 25.89 -20.91
CA VAL A 192 3.94 27.13 -20.56
C VAL A 192 2.69 27.30 -21.43
N ARG A 193 2.82 27.19 -22.77
CA ARG A 193 1.69 27.32 -23.70
C ARG A 193 0.59 26.30 -23.37
N ARG A 194 0.95 25.02 -23.15
CA ARG A 194 -0.04 23.97 -22.87
C ARG A 194 -0.65 24.05 -21.49
N LEU A 195 0.05 24.60 -20.51
CA LEU A 195 -0.55 24.91 -19.21
C LEU A 195 -1.56 26.04 -19.35
N ALA A 196 -1.25 27.06 -20.18
CA ALA A 196 -2.19 28.15 -20.47
C ALA A 196 -3.41 27.70 -21.31
N GLU A 197 -3.23 26.71 -22.19
CA GLU A 197 -4.29 26.10 -22.99
C GLU A 197 -5.24 25.18 -22.16
N LYS A 198 -4.80 24.72 -20.99
CA LYS A 198 -5.67 23.97 -20.08
C LYS A 198 -6.74 24.92 -19.53
N PRO A 199 -8.04 24.62 -19.70
CA PRO A 199 -9.08 25.40 -19.05
C PRO A 199 -8.79 25.42 -17.54
N ILE A 200 -9.05 26.56 -16.90
CA ILE A 200 -9.09 26.73 -15.44
C ILE A 200 -10.34 26.01 -14.88
N LEU A 201 -10.70 24.91 -15.50
CA LEU A 201 -11.76 24.02 -15.03
C LEU A 201 -11.10 23.10 -14.01
N GLY A 202 -11.57 23.26 -12.78
CA GLY A 202 -11.18 22.42 -11.67
C GLY A 202 -11.27 20.95 -12.05
N GLU A 203 -10.33 20.22 -11.47
CA GLU A 203 -10.23 18.77 -11.38
C GLU A 203 -10.31 17.98 -12.69
N ASP A 204 -9.23 17.26 -12.91
CA ASP A 204 -8.99 16.31 -14.01
C ASP A 204 -10.27 15.69 -14.59
N GLY A 205 -10.52 15.94 -15.88
CA GLY A 205 -11.58 15.30 -16.67
C GLY A 205 -11.37 13.80 -16.93
N ARG A 206 -10.61 13.10 -16.11
CA ARG A 206 -10.70 11.66 -15.88
C ARG A 206 -11.66 11.39 -14.72
N GLN A 207 -12.90 11.79 -14.87
CA GLN A 207 -13.98 11.12 -14.17
C GLN A 207 -13.97 9.65 -14.66
N SER A 208 -13.21 8.78 -14.00
CA SER A 208 -13.56 7.36 -13.99
C SER A 208 -15.05 7.34 -13.68
N LYS A 209 -15.86 6.69 -14.54
CA LYS A 209 -17.33 6.64 -14.34
C LYS A 209 -17.59 6.40 -12.86
N ALA A 210 -18.09 7.41 -12.18
CA ALA A 210 -18.24 7.41 -10.72
C ALA A 210 -19.20 6.31 -10.28
N GLN A 211 -20.04 5.84 -11.21
CA GLN A 211 -21.06 4.81 -11.03
C GLN A 211 -21.05 3.86 -12.23
N ILE A 212 -21.01 2.56 -11.96
CA ILE A 212 -21.16 1.52 -12.98
C ILE A 212 -22.39 0.69 -12.60
N PRO A 213 -23.54 0.93 -13.25
CA PRO A 213 -24.78 0.21 -12.94
C PRO A 213 -24.72 -1.25 -13.40
N HIS A 214 -25.49 -2.11 -12.76
CA HIS A 214 -25.76 -3.49 -13.15
C HIS A 214 -27.08 -3.99 -12.48
N SER A 215 -27.49 -5.22 -12.78
CA SER A 215 -28.73 -5.81 -12.27
C SER A 215 -28.61 -7.21 -11.69
N CYS A 216 -27.37 -7.71 -11.53
CA CYS A 216 -27.13 -9.11 -11.21
C CYS A 216 -26.37 -9.34 -9.89
N GLY A 217 -26.38 -8.37 -8.96
CA GLY A 217 -25.78 -8.53 -7.64
C GLY A 217 -26.75 -9.15 -6.63
N PRO A 218 -26.25 -9.72 -5.51
CA PRO A 218 -27.10 -10.18 -4.43
C PRO A 218 -27.86 -9.00 -3.79
N THR A 219 -29.13 -9.23 -3.44
CA THR A 219 -29.99 -8.27 -2.76
C THR A 219 -30.46 -8.84 -1.43
N LEU A 220 -31.02 -8.00 -0.58
CA LEU A 220 -31.59 -8.37 0.71
C LEU A 220 -33.08 -8.04 0.74
N PRO A 221 -33.94 -8.92 1.32
CA PRO A 221 -35.37 -8.65 1.41
C PRO A 221 -35.71 -7.33 2.11
N ASP A 222 -34.97 -7.00 3.18
CA ASP A 222 -35.19 -5.81 3.99
C ASP A 222 -34.65 -4.52 3.33
N PHE A 223 -33.89 -4.65 2.22
CA PHE A 223 -33.27 -3.54 1.49
C PHE A 223 -33.63 -3.64 0.00
N PRO A 224 -34.88 -3.31 -0.40
CA PRO A 224 -35.30 -3.40 -1.80
C PRO A 224 -34.49 -2.45 -2.67
N ALA A 225 -33.68 -3.02 -3.56
CA ALA A 225 -32.80 -2.25 -4.44
C ALA A 225 -33.62 -1.61 -5.57
N HIS A 226 -33.58 -0.28 -5.66
CA HIS A 226 -34.08 0.47 -6.83
C HIS A 226 -33.06 0.44 -7.96
N MET A 227 -31.77 0.65 -7.62
CA MET A 227 -30.63 0.54 -8.55
C MET A 227 -29.49 -0.22 -7.90
N GLN A 228 -28.67 -0.87 -8.74
CA GLN A 228 -27.48 -1.60 -8.30
C GLN A 228 -26.24 -1.09 -9.03
N PHE A 229 -25.08 -1.09 -8.33
CA PHE A 229 -23.82 -0.61 -8.88
C PHE A 229 -22.69 -1.60 -8.59
N ARG A 230 -21.82 -1.84 -9.59
CA ARG A 230 -20.54 -2.55 -9.39
C ARG A 230 -19.47 -1.66 -8.80
N GLN A 231 -19.62 -0.34 -9.01
CA GLN A 231 -18.71 0.67 -8.51
C GLN A 231 -19.49 1.93 -8.19
N TYR A 232 -19.14 2.53 -7.07
CA TYR A 232 -19.71 3.79 -6.60
C TYR A 232 -18.60 4.63 -5.95
N ARG A 233 -18.65 5.96 -6.09
CA ARG A 233 -17.71 6.87 -5.42
C ARG A 233 -18.43 7.60 -4.31
N HIS A 234 -17.89 7.52 -3.10
CA HIS A 234 -18.37 8.21 -1.91
C HIS A 234 -17.21 8.98 -1.27
N GLU A 235 -17.35 10.30 -1.11
CA GLU A 235 -16.32 11.17 -0.50
C GLU A 235 -14.90 10.92 -1.03
N GLY A 236 -14.74 10.82 -2.34
CA GLY A 236 -13.45 10.57 -2.99
C GLY A 236 -13.03 9.10 -3.02
N THR A 237 -13.56 8.24 -2.14
CA THR A 237 -13.24 6.82 -2.09
C THR A 237 -14.04 6.03 -3.12
N VAL A 238 -13.35 5.18 -3.87
CA VAL A 238 -13.98 4.25 -4.81
C VAL A 238 -14.32 2.95 -4.10
N ILE A 239 -15.61 2.67 -3.99
CA ILE A 239 -16.17 1.42 -3.47
C ILE A 239 -16.47 0.54 -4.68
N SER A 240 -16.11 -0.74 -4.64
CA SER A 240 -16.28 -1.64 -5.77
C SER A 240 -16.56 -3.07 -5.30
N CYS A 241 -17.30 -3.84 -6.10
CA CYS A 241 -17.52 -5.27 -5.89
C CYS A 241 -16.37 -6.14 -6.43
N CYS A 242 -15.37 -5.53 -7.08
CA CYS A 242 -14.27 -6.27 -7.70
C CYS A 242 -13.22 -6.66 -6.67
N VAL A 243 -12.69 -7.87 -6.79
CA VAL A 243 -11.55 -8.34 -5.99
C VAL A 243 -10.41 -7.31 -6.01
N GLY A 244 -9.79 -7.10 -4.87
CA GLY A 244 -8.77 -6.08 -4.63
C GLY A 244 -9.33 -4.72 -4.21
N ASP A 245 -10.59 -4.41 -4.54
CA ASP A 245 -11.23 -3.13 -4.22
C ASP A 245 -12.48 -3.27 -3.34
N ASN A 246 -12.83 -4.49 -2.95
CA ASN A 246 -14.11 -4.82 -2.31
C ASN A 246 -14.01 -5.05 -0.79
N CYS A 247 -12.90 -4.74 -0.15
CA CYS A 247 -12.74 -4.93 1.29
C CYS A 247 -12.63 -3.61 2.04
N PHE A 248 -13.44 -3.50 3.10
CA PHE A 248 -13.51 -2.31 3.94
C PHE A 248 -13.60 -2.67 5.42
N ASP A 249 -13.09 -1.78 6.26
CA ASP A 249 -13.36 -1.81 7.69
C ASP A 249 -14.72 -1.16 7.96
N VAL A 250 -15.53 -1.86 8.74
CA VAL A 250 -16.84 -1.41 9.23
C VAL A 250 -16.86 -1.63 10.74
N GLU A 251 -16.70 -0.56 11.50
CA GLU A 251 -16.71 -0.60 12.97
C GLU A 251 -15.74 -1.64 13.58
N GLY A 252 -14.54 -1.77 12.98
CA GLY A 252 -13.53 -2.72 13.41
C GLY A 252 -13.71 -4.15 12.88
N ARG A 253 -14.76 -4.44 12.10
CA ARG A 253 -14.99 -5.70 11.39
C ARG A 253 -14.60 -5.57 9.93
N VAL A 254 -14.06 -6.63 9.35
CA VAL A 254 -13.69 -6.65 7.93
C VAL A 254 -14.85 -7.14 7.08
N ALA A 255 -15.35 -6.27 6.20
CA ALA A 255 -16.43 -6.54 5.28
C ALA A 255 -15.92 -6.75 3.85
N VAL A 256 -16.48 -7.75 3.16
CA VAL A 256 -16.29 -8.01 1.72
C VAL A 256 -17.55 -7.58 0.99
N ILE A 257 -17.47 -6.54 0.17
CA ILE A 257 -18.60 -6.00 -0.58
C ILE A 257 -18.92 -6.92 -1.74
N ARG A 258 -20.21 -7.31 -1.85
CA ARG A 258 -20.78 -8.15 -2.89
C ARG A 258 -21.66 -7.37 -3.86
N ASN A 259 -22.33 -6.32 -3.37
CA ASN A 259 -23.16 -5.44 -4.17
C ASN A 259 -23.20 -4.03 -3.55
N ILE A 260 -23.56 -3.05 -4.35
CA ILE A 260 -23.83 -1.67 -3.91
C ILE A 260 -25.22 -1.34 -4.43
N ILE A 261 -26.14 -0.95 -3.54
CA ILE A 261 -27.54 -0.74 -3.85
C ILE A 261 -27.97 0.67 -3.46
N GLN A 262 -28.88 1.23 -4.26
CA GLN A 262 -29.62 2.44 -3.94
C GLN A 262 -31.07 2.06 -3.65
N LEU A 263 -31.58 2.52 -2.52
CA LEU A 263 -32.99 2.34 -2.15
C LEU A 263 -33.86 3.40 -2.88
N LEU A 264 -35.18 3.18 -2.88
CA LEU A 264 -36.16 4.18 -3.39
C LEU A 264 -36.04 5.54 -2.68
N SER A 265 -35.63 5.54 -1.41
CA SER A 265 -35.35 6.77 -0.65
C SER A 265 -34.12 7.55 -1.13
N GLY A 266 -33.34 7.00 -2.07
CA GLY A 266 -32.04 7.53 -2.49
C GLY A 266 -30.85 7.12 -1.62
N ALA A 267 -31.09 6.49 -0.46
CA ALA A 267 -30.01 6.04 0.45
C ALA A 267 -29.16 4.93 -0.19
N MET A 268 -27.84 5.02 0.04
CA MET A 268 -26.87 4.09 -0.51
C MET A 268 -26.42 3.07 0.53
N TYR A 269 -26.50 1.80 0.18
CA TYR A 269 -26.09 0.67 1.00
C TYR A 269 -25.13 -0.24 0.26
N THR A 270 -24.31 -0.97 1.00
CA THR A 270 -23.54 -2.11 0.49
C THR A 270 -24.15 -3.41 1.01
N VAL A 271 -24.24 -4.41 0.15
CA VAL A 271 -24.50 -5.79 0.54
C VAL A 271 -23.16 -6.47 0.73
N CYS A 272 -22.85 -6.92 1.92
CA CYS A 272 -21.54 -7.44 2.26
C CYS A 272 -21.60 -8.70 3.12
N GLN A 273 -20.47 -9.42 3.17
CA GLN A 273 -20.20 -10.53 4.08
C GLN A 273 -19.08 -10.10 5.03
N PHE A 274 -19.16 -10.52 6.29
CA PHE A 274 -18.11 -10.26 7.26
C PHE A 274 -17.21 -11.49 7.46
N TYR A 275 -15.94 -11.26 7.72
CA TYR A 275 -15.09 -12.31 8.29
C TYR A 275 -15.44 -12.50 9.76
N GLU A 276 -15.59 -13.78 10.15
CA GLU A 276 -16.01 -14.17 11.50
C GLU A 276 -14.84 -14.31 12.47
N GLN A 277 -13.70 -14.75 11.96
CA GLN A 277 -12.51 -14.98 12.77
C GLN A 277 -11.37 -14.08 12.33
N GLN A 278 -10.71 -13.47 13.31
CA GLN A 278 -9.55 -12.61 13.10
C GLN A 278 -8.49 -12.88 14.18
N ASP A 279 -7.21 -12.82 13.77
CA ASP A 279 -6.05 -12.94 14.66
C ASP A 279 -4.96 -11.97 14.19
N CYS A 280 -3.90 -11.78 14.98
CA CYS A 280 -2.75 -11.02 14.55
C CYS A 280 -2.00 -11.75 13.41
N PHE A 281 -1.49 -10.99 12.45
CA PHE A 281 -0.63 -11.54 11.38
C PHE A 281 0.78 -11.86 11.89
N CYS A 282 1.33 -11.00 12.76
CA CYS A 282 2.61 -11.23 13.42
C CYS A 282 2.62 -10.60 14.80
N ARG A 283 3.39 -11.22 15.72
CA ARG A 283 3.58 -10.72 17.09
C ARG A 283 4.88 -9.94 17.26
N TYR A 284 5.79 -10.05 16.31
CA TYR A 284 7.06 -9.32 16.31
C TYR A 284 7.14 -8.39 15.10
N PRO A 285 7.62 -7.14 15.27
CA PRO A 285 8.13 -6.50 16.49
C PRO A 285 7.05 -5.98 17.44
N ILE A 286 5.82 -5.95 17.04
CA ILE A 286 4.62 -5.57 17.79
C ILE A 286 3.46 -6.46 17.32
N ASP A 287 2.45 -6.63 18.17
CA ASP A 287 1.21 -7.25 17.72
C ASP A 287 0.61 -6.43 16.57
N SER A 288 0.54 -7.05 15.40
CA SER A 288 0.17 -6.37 14.16
C SER A 288 -1.29 -5.89 14.16
N SER A 289 -2.14 -6.43 15.02
CA SER A 289 -3.53 -5.99 15.18
C SER A 289 -3.62 -4.54 15.68
N CYS A 290 -2.62 -4.08 16.47
CA CYS A 290 -2.49 -2.68 16.88
C CYS A 290 -2.32 -1.70 15.70
N LEU A 291 -1.89 -2.21 14.56
CA LEU A 291 -1.70 -1.46 13.32
C LEU A 291 -2.82 -1.69 12.31
N GLY A 292 -3.84 -2.48 12.69
CA GLY A 292 -4.92 -2.90 11.81
C GLY A 292 -4.53 -4.01 10.81
N ILE A 293 -3.35 -4.64 10.99
CA ILE A 293 -2.89 -5.76 10.15
C ILE A 293 -3.31 -7.06 10.84
N ARG A 294 -4.22 -7.81 10.20
CA ARG A 294 -4.87 -8.98 10.80
C ARG A 294 -4.97 -10.13 9.80
N THR A 295 -4.91 -11.37 10.27
CA THR A 295 -5.31 -12.55 9.51
C THR A 295 -6.80 -12.77 9.68
N MET A 296 -7.43 -13.21 8.60
CA MET A 296 -8.87 -13.41 8.51
C MET A 296 -9.15 -14.80 8.00
N THR A 297 -10.03 -15.50 8.69
CA THR A 297 -10.54 -16.82 8.27
C THR A 297 -12.06 -16.82 8.38
N GLN A 298 -12.69 -17.77 7.72
CA GLN A 298 -14.13 -18.00 7.76
C GLN A 298 -14.94 -16.75 7.40
N LEU A 299 -15.26 -16.63 6.12
CA LEU A 299 -16.19 -15.61 5.64
C LEU A 299 -17.62 -16.08 5.94
N SER A 300 -18.44 -15.21 6.50
CA SER A 300 -19.85 -15.51 6.81
C SER A 300 -20.64 -15.87 5.56
N ASP A 301 -21.52 -16.85 5.65
CA ASP A 301 -22.48 -17.17 4.59
C ASP A 301 -23.64 -16.17 4.53
N HIS A 302 -23.85 -15.39 5.62
CA HIS A 302 -24.90 -14.39 5.69
C HIS A 302 -24.49 -13.08 4.98
N LEU A 303 -25.48 -12.48 4.33
CA LEU A 303 -25.37 -11.16 3.73
C LEU A 303 -25.94 -10.10 4.67
N TYR A 304 -25.28 -8.95 4.72
CA TYR A 304 -25.64 -7.83 5.58
C TYR A 304 -25.78 -6.56 4.75
N GLY A 305 -26.80 -5.74 5.04
CA GLY A 305 -26.97 -4.40 4.50
C GLY A 305 -26.25 -3.39 5.38
N VAL A 306 -25.22 -2.72 4.83
CA VAL A 306 -24.43 -1.72 5.56
C VAL A 306 -24.51 -0.38 4.82
N PRO A 307 -24.87 0.72 5.50
CA PRO A 307 -24.83 2.05 4.89
C PRO A 307 -23.42 2.36 4.34
N VAL A 308 -23.34 2.97 3.17
CA VAL A 308 -22.05 3.36 2.57
C VAL A 308 -21.26 4.28 3.50
N THR A 309 -21.94 5.10 4.31
CA THR A 309 -21.33 6.00 5.30
C THR A 309 -20.64 5.29 6.47
N SER A 310 -20.94 4.01 6.71
CA SER A 310 -20.29 3.20 7.76
C SER A 310 -18.98 2.55 7.29
N LEU A 311 -18.61 2.69 6.02
CA LEU A 311 -17.34 2.20 5.49
C LEU A 311 -16.22 3.17 5.89
N THR A 312 -15.33 2.76 6.80
CA THR A 312 -14.34 3.67 7.38
C THR A 312 -13.00 3.67 6.66
N LYS A 313 -12.48 2.50 6.32
CA LYS A 313 -11.15 2.34 5.69
C LYS A 313 -11.19 1.26 4.62
N LYS A 314 -10.59 1.57 3.47
CA LYS A 314 -10.31 0.55 2.46
C LYS A 314 -9.15 -0.33 2.89
N LEU A 315 -9.25 -1.63 2.62
CA LEU A 315 -8.29 -2.63 3.03
C LEU A 315 -7.67 -3.32 1.82
N VAL A 316 -6.37 -3.57 1.89
CA VAL A 316 -5.65 -4.44 0.96
C VAL A 316 -5.70 -5.85 1.52
N VAL A 317 -6.24 -6.79 0.77
CA VAL A 317 -6.43 -8.18 1.18
C VAL A 317 -5.59 -9.10 0.33
N LEU A 318 -4.71 -9.87 0.96
CA LEU A 318 -3.84 -10.83 0.28
C LEU A 318 -4.14 -12.25 0.77
N PRO A 319 -4.11 -13.25 -0.13
CA PRO A 319 -4.34 -14.63 0.24
C PRO A 319 -3.18 -15.20 1.06
N LEU A 320 -3.52 -16.03 2.04
CA LEU A 320 -2.64 -16.91 2.81
C LEU A 320 -3.05 -18.37 2.55
N ARG A 321 -2.24 -19.33 3.04
CA ARG A 321 -2.59 -20.76 2.95
C ARG A 321 -3.96 -21.07 3.56
N ASN A 322 -4.25 -20.46 4.72
CA ASN A 322 -5.49 -20.69 5.47
C ASN A 322 -6.18 -19.34 5.70
N GLY A 323 -6.79 -18.78 4.66
CA GLY A 323 -7.51 -17.51 4.75
C GLY A 323 -6.82 -16.34 4.06
N HIS A 324 -6.90 -15.18 4.67
CA HIS A 324 -6.40 -13.92 4.11
C HIS A 324 -5.68 -13.09 5.17
N VAL A 325 -4.80 -12.21 4.74
CA VAL A 325 -4.29 -11.12 5.58
C VAL A 325 -4.80 -9.80 5.05
N VAL A 326 -5.20 -8.91 5.95
CA VAL A 326 -5.65 -7.56 5.62
C VAL A 326 -4.67 -6.53 6.14
N PHE A 327 -4.47 -5.49 5.32
CA PHE A 327 -3.66 -4.32 5.64
C PHE A 327 -4.51 -3.07 5.42
N PRO A 328 -4.51 -2.08 6.33
CA PRO A 328 -5.07 -0.78 6.03
C PRO A 328 -4.39 -0.17 4.80
N GLN A 329 -5.15 0.31 3.83
CA GLN A 329 -4.57 1.04 2.71
C GLN A 329 -4.06 2.39 3.21
N LEU A 330 -2.75 2.64 3.07
CA LEU A 330 -2.07 3.83 3.59
C LEU A 330 -1.99 4.97 2.56
N HIS A 331 -2.25 4.69 1.29
CA HIS A 331 -2.14 5.65 0.19
C HIS A 331 -3.09 5.29 -0.96
N ASP A 332 -3.54 6.30 -1.68
CA ASP A 332 -4.53 6.18 -2.77
C ASP A 332 -3.94 6.41 -4.18
N HIS A 333 -2.58 6.28 -4.35
CA HIS A 333 -1.89 6.62 -5.60
C HIS A 333 -1.11 5.46 -6.20
#